data_63947b0c4ea77647942ec1ce4a76057d
#
_entry.id   63947b0c4ea77647942ec1ce4a76057d
#
_cell.length_a   1.000
_cell.length_b   1.000
_cell.length_c   1.000
_cell.angle_alpha   90.00
_cell.angle_beta   90.00
_cell.angle_gamma   90.00
#
_symmetry.space_group_name_H-M   'P 1'
#
loop_
_entity.id
_entity.type
_entity.pdbx_description
1 polymer ?
#
loop_
_entity_poly.entity_id
_entity_poly.type
_entity_poly.pdbx_seq_one_letter_code
_entity_poly.pdbx_strand_id
1 'polypeptide(L)' 'MLKLQAELEREKTSKMQKKVEERALAQKVIRENQLEKAKRQEAVDKARKKDAADIEAYIQHQLDVEKKREEAIA' A
#
# COMPACT_ATOMS: atom_id res chain seq x y z
N MET A 1 36.65 30.84 28.80
CA MET A 1 35.36 31.32 28.30
C MET A 1 35.12 30.97 26.82
N LEU A 2 36.06 31.16 25.94
CA LEU A 2 35.93 30.78 24.52
C LEU A 2 35.71 29.28 24.32
N LYS A 3 36.37 28.42 25.12
CA LYS A 3 36.19 26.96 25.05
C LYS A 3 34.81 26.52 25.45
N LEU A 4 34.22 27.14 26.46
CA LEU A 4 32.87 26.81 26.93
C LEU A 4 31.82 27.18 25.90
N GLN A 5 31.93 28.32 25.24
CA GLN A 5 31.06 28.73 24.17
C GLN A 5 31.13 27.81 22.96
N ALA A 6 32.33 27.38 22.58
CA ALA A 6 32.54 26.44 21.49
C ALA A 6 31.91 25.07 21.81
N GLU A 7 32.05 24.60 23.06
CA GLU A 7 31.41 23.33 23.49
C GLU A 7 29.89 23.43 23.49
N LEU A 8 29.31 24.53 23.96
CA LEU A 8 27.87 24.75 23.92
C LEU A 8 27.33 24.80 22.49
N GLU A 9 28.03 25.44 21.58
CA GLU A 9 27.66 25.47 20.16
C GLU A 9 27.73 24.09 19.51
N ARG A 10 28.75 23.30 19.82
CA ARG A 10 28.87 21.91 19.37
C ARG A 10 27.71 21.04 19.88
N GLU A 11 27.34 21.19 21.14
CA GLU A 11 26.21 20.47 21.71
C GLU A 11 24.91 20.84 21.04
N LYS A 12 24.67 22.12 20.79
CA LYS A 12 23.47 22.60 20.07
C LYS A 12 23.41 22.03 18.66
N THR A 13 24.52 22.07 17.94
CA THR A 13 24.64 21.54 16.58
C THR A 13 24.39 20.03 16.56
N SER A 14 24.98 19.31 17.50
CA SER A 14 24.79 17.86 17.66
C SER A 14 23.35 17.51 17.93
N LYS A 15 22.67 18.24 18.83
CA LYS A 15 21.25 18.04 19.14
C LYS A 15 20.35 18.34 17.92
N MET A 16 20.66 19.37 17.15
CA MET A 16 19.93 19.71 15.93
C MET A 16 20.10 18.64 14.86
N GLN A 17 21.32 18.12 14.69
CA GLN A 17 21.60 17.04 13.75
C GLN A 17 20.82 15.77 14.10
N LYS A 18 20.80 15.39 15.38
CA LYS A 18 20.02 14.24 15.85
C LYS A 18 18.53 14.41 15.57
N LYS A 19 17.98 15.59 15.81
CA LYS A 19 16.57 15.88 15.51
C LYS A 19 16.25 15.75 14.01
N VAL A 20 17.14 16.25 13.16
CA VAL A 20 16.99 16.15 11.71
C VAL A 20 17.05 14.68 11.26
N GLU A 21 18.00 13.92 11.79
CA GLU A 21 18.14 12.50 11.49
C GLU A 21 16.91 11.70 11.97
N GLU A 22 16.41 11.98 13.16
CA GLU A 22 15.21 11.33 13.69
C GLU A 22 13.98 11.63 12.85
N ARG A 23 13.81 12.89 12.41
CA ARG A 23 12.72 13.28 11.50
C ARG A 23 12.83 12.59 10.14
N ALA A 24 14.03 12.54 9.58
CA ALA A 24 14.27 11.87 8.30
C ALA A 24 13.95 10.38 8.39
N LEU A 25 14.36 9.74 9.48
CA LEU A 25 14.06 8.33 9.73
C LEU A 25 12.56 8.09 9.90
N ALA A 26 11.88 8.94 10.69
CA ALA A 26 10.44 8.85 10.87
C ALA A 26 9.68 9.03 9.56
N GLN A 27 10.08 9.98 8.72
CA GLN A 27 9.49 10.19 7.39
C GLN A 27 9.70 8.99 6.48
N LYS A 28 10.88 8.39 6.53
CA LYS A 28 11.19 7.18 5.75
C LYS A 28 10.27 6.02 6.15
N VAL A 29 10.11 5.79 7.44
CA VAL A 29 9.22 4.74 7.97
C VAL A 29 7.77 4.98 7.53
N ILE A 30 7.30 6.22 7.64
CA ILE A 30 5.94 6.57 7.20
C ILE A 30 5.75 6.29 5.72
N ARG A 31 6.71 6.68 4.87
CA ARG A 31 6.65 6.42 3.42
C ARG A 31 6.63 4.93 3.11
N GLU A 32 7.48 4.16 3.77
CA GLU A 32 7.53 2.70 3.60
C GLU A 32 6.21 2.05 3.99
N ASN A 33 5.62 2.47 5.11
CA ASN A 33 4.32 1.98 5.57
C ASN A 33 3.19 2.34 4.60
N GLN A 34 3.19 3.56 4.06
CA GLN A 34 2.22 3.99 3.06
C GLN A 34 2.34 3.18 1.77
N LEU A 35 3.56 2.90 1.34
CA LEU A 35 3.84 2.09 0.16
C LEU A 35 3.35 0.66 0.34
N GLU A 36 3.63 0.04 1.48
CA GLU A 36 3.13 -1.30 1.80
C GLU A 36 1.61 -1.35 1.85
N LYS A 37 0.99 -0.35 2.47
CA LYS A 37 -0.47 -0.25 2.53
C LYS A 37 -1.08 -0.14 1.13
N ALA A 38 -0.48 0.67 0.27
CA ALA A 38 -0.93 0.82 -1.11
C ALA A 38 -0.79 -0.49 -1.90
N LYS A 39 0.30 -1.23 -1.71
CA LYS A 39 0.51 -2.55 -2.33
C LYS A 39 -0.52 -3.58 -1.87
N ARG A 40 -0.82 -3.60 -0.58
CA ARG A 40 -1.85 -4.50 -0.02
C ARG A 40 -3.22 -4.17 -0.59
N GLN A 41 -3.56 -2.90 -0.67
CA GLN A 41 -4.83 -2.45 -1.24
C GLN A 41 -4.94 -2.81 -2.72
N GLU A 42 -3.88 -2.63 -3.48
CA GLU A 42 -3.83 -3.03 -4.89
C GLU A 42 -4.03 -4.54 -5.06
N ALA A 43 -3.40 -5.35 -4.22
CA ALA A 43 -3.58 -6.80 -4.24
C ALA A 43 -5.02 -7.22 -3.93
N VAL A 44 -5.65 -6.58 -2.94
CA VAL A 44 -7.06 -6.81 -2.59
C VAL A 44 -7.97 -6.42 -3.75
N ASP A 45 -7.72 -5.27 -4.38
CA ASP A 45 -8.52 -4.79 -5.52
C ASP A 45 -8.41 -5.73 -6.72
N LYS A 46 -7.22 -6.22 -7.01
CA LYS A 46 -7.00 -7.22 -8.07
C LYS A 46 -7.74 -8.52 -7.79
N ALA A 47 -7.69 -9.02 -6.56
CA ALA A 47 -8.40 -10.23 -6.15
C ALA A 47 -9.91 -10.05 -6.30
N ARG A 48 -10.46 -8.92 -5.89
CA ARG A 48 -11.89 -8.61 -6.04
C ARG A 48 -12.32 -8.55 -7.51
N LYS A 49 -11.51 -7.93 -8.37
CA LYS A 49 -11.79 -7.87 -9.82
C LYS A 49 -11.78 -9.24 -10.46
N LYS A 50 -10.83 -10.07 -10.06
CA LYS A 50 -10.75 -11.46 -10.54
C LYS A 50 -11.97 -12.27 -10.10
N ASP A 51 -12.35 -12.17 -8.84
CA ASP A 51 -13.52 -12.87 -8.30
C ASP A 51 -14.80 -12.42 -9.01
N ALA A 52 -14.96 -11.13 -9.25
CA ALA A 52 -16.10 -10.59 -9.99
C ALA A 52 -16.14 -11.12 -11.43
N ALA A 53 -15.00 -11.17 -12.10
CA ALA A 53 -14.91 -11.72 -13.45
C ALA A 53 -15.22 -13.21 -13.49
N ASP A 54 -14.74 -13.98 -12.51
CA ASP A 54 -15.02 -15.42 -12.39
C ASP A 54 -16.51 -15.69 -12.15
N ILE A 55 -17.16 -14.91 -11.29
CA ILE A 55 -18.59 -14.99 -11.04
C ILE A 55 -19.38 -14.68 -12.31
N GLU A 56 -19.01 -13.62 -13.00
CA GLU A 56 -19.68 -13.24 -14.26
C GLU A 56 -19.53 -14.32 -15.34
N ALA A 57 -18.34 -14.89 -15.48
CA ALA A 57 -18.09 -15.99 -16.40
C ALA A 57 -18.93 -17.23 -16.06
N TYR A 58 -19.07 -17.53 -14.77
CA TYR A 58 -19.92 -18.62 -14.31
C TYR A 58 -21.39 -18.39 -14.66
N ILE A 59 -21.89 -17.18 -14.42
CA ILE A 59 -23.28 -16.81 -14.75
C ILE A 59 -23.51 -16.95 -16.25
N GLN A 60 -22.62 -16.46 -17.08
CA GLN A 60 -22.73 -16.59 -18.54
C GLN A 60 -22.73 -18.06 -18.97
N HIS A 61 -21.89 -18.88 -18.37
CA HIS A 61 -21.87 -20.31 -18.67
C HIS A 61 -23.20 -20.98 -18.32
N GLN A 62 -23.79 -20.65 -17.18
CA GLN A 62 -25.09 -21.19 -16.78
C GLN A 62 -26.20 -20.76 -17.73
N LEU A 63 -26.22 -19.50 -18.14
CA LEU A 63 -27.17 -19.00 -19.12
C LEU A 63 -27.04 -19.71 -20.48
N ASP A 64 -25.82 -19.96 -20.94
CA ASP A 64 -25.56 -20.68 -22.18
C ASP A 64 -26.03 -22.14 -22.10
N VAL A 65 -25.83 -22.79 -20.96
CA VAL A 65 -26.31 -24.17 -20.72
C VAL A 65 -27.83 -24.22 -20.72
N GLU A 66 -28.50 -23.29 -20.05
CA GLU A 66 -29.98 -23.22 -20.06
C GLU A 66 -30.53 -22.97 -21.46
N LYS A 67 -29.92 -22.06 -22.21
CA LYS A 67 -30.30 -21.77 -23.58
C LYS A 67 -30.21 -23.00 -24.49
N LYS A 68 -29.12 -23.75 -24.37
CA LYS A 68 -28.94 -25.00 -25.14
C LYS A 68 -29.97 -26.06 -24.74
N ARG A 69 -30.32 -26.16 -23.47
CA ARG A 69 -31.38 -27.06 -23.01
C ARG A 69 -32.76 -26.71 -23.61
N GLU A 70 -33.10 -25.42 -23.59
CA GLU A 70 -34.34 -24.93 -24.19
C GLU A 70 -34.38 -25.20 -25.68
N GLU A 71 -33.32 -24.96 -26.43
CA GLU A 71 -33.18 -25.26 -27.86
C GLU A 71 -33.32 -26.76 -28.12
N ALA A 72 -32.78 -27.61 -27.25
CA ALA A 72 -32.88 -29.07 -27.42
C ALA A 72 -34.29 -29.62 -27.14
N ILE A 73 -35.05 -28.96 -26.30
CA ILE A 73 -36.43 -29.36 -25.98
C ILE A 73 -37.42 -28.86 -27.03
N ALA A 74 -37.14 -27.72 -27.60
CA ALA A 74 -37.95 -27.16 -28.68
C ALA A 74 -37.74 -27.92 -30.00
#